data_d8c2f45958e0d02550d25cf141291dd9
#
_entry.id   d8c2f45958e0d02550d25cf141291dd9
#
_cell.length_a   1.000
_cell.length_b   1.000
_cell.length_c   1.000
_cell.angle_alpha   90.00
_cell.angle_beta   90.00
_cell.angle_gamma   90.00
#
_symmetry.space_group_name_H-M   'P 1'
#
loop_
_entity.id
_entity.type
_entity.pdbx_description
1 polymer ?
#
loop_
_entity_poly.entity_id
_entity_poly.type
_entity_poly.pdbx_seq_one_letter_code
_entity_poly.pdbx_strand_id
1 'polypeptide(L)'
;HRPRVHGHCVITSVDRDDLPDKGAAHWAETIRRIRELCPEIIIEVLIPDYRGQELQTVLAAAPDIVGHNLETVERLTPSVRHRATYRNSMGTLREIAEQGFITKTGIMLGLGETQEEVNALLQEAYDVGCRMITIGQYLQPSEKQLDVVEYVHPDTFLAYKRTAVRIGYENAESSPFARSSYMAEQSFISMLVRKKKLEGKNKGEKVKG
;
A
#
# COMPACT_ATOMS: atom_id res chain seq x y z
N HIS A 1 -20.16 9.66 27.16
CA HIS A 1 -19.42 10.27 26.04
C HIS A 1 -18.13 9.46 25.85
N ARG A 2 -18.05 8.60 24.83
CA ARG A 2 -16.77 8.03 24.42
C ARG A 2 -15.97 9.14 23.72
N PRO A 3 -14.69 9.34 24.06
CA PRO A 3 -13.87 10.31 23.35
C PRO A 3 -13.82 9.91 21.86
N ARG A 4 -14.02 10.89 20.96
CA ARG A 4 -13.80 10.66 19.53
C ARG A 4 -12.31 10.49 19.30
N VAL A 5 -11.89 9.25 19.07
CA VAL A 5 -10.50 8.95 18.70
C VAL A 5 -10.38 9.25 17.21
N HIS A 6 -9.91 10.46 16.89
CA HIS A 6 -9.46 10.77 15.53
C HIS A 6 -8.03 10.24 15.40
N GLY A 7 -7.84 9.17 14.66
CA GLY A 7 -6.54 8.53 14.52
C GLY A 7 -6.40 7.75 13.21
N HIS A 8 -5.23 7.27 12.97
CA HIS A 8 -4.88 6.40 11.86
C HIS A 8 -4.28 5.12 12.44
N CYS A 9 -4.82 3.97 12.05
CA CYS A 9 -4.36 2.65 12.43
C CYS A 9 -3.81 1.95 11.19
N VAL A 10 -2.55 1.54 11.24
CA VAL A 10 -1.93 0.71 10.20
C VAL A 10 -1.84 -0.72 10.71
N ILE A 11 -2.42 -1.66 9.97
CA ILE A 11 -2.40 -3.08 10.27
C ILE A 11 -1.51 -3.78 9.26
N THR A 12 -0.61 -4.60 9.75
CA THR A 12 0.25 -5.48 8.95
C THR A 12 0.32 -6.85 9.62
N SER A 13 0.63 -7.87 8.86
CA SER A 13 0.85 -9.23 9.39
C SER A 13 1.99 -9.92 8.64
N VAL A 14 2.43 -11.02 9.20
CA VAL A 14 3.24 -12.01 8.47
C VAL A 14 2.34 -12.81 7.52
N ASP A 15 2.94 -13.44 6.51
CA ASP A 15 2.26 -14.39 5.65
C ASP A 15 1.81 -15.62 6.46
N ARG A 16 0.61 -16.09 6.23
CA ARG A 16 -0.02 -17.22 6.91
C ARG A 16 -0.36 -18.32 5.90
N ASP A 17 0.65 -18.74 5.14
CA ASP A 17 0.53 -19.84 4.16
C ASP A 17 0.18 -21.20 4.81
N ASP A 18 0.25 -21.26 6.15
CA ASP A 18 -0.18 -22.38 6.98
C ASP A 18 -1.71 -22.49 7.11
N LEU A 19 -2.45 -21.42 6.80
CA LEU A 19 -3.92 -21.38 6.88
C LEU A 19 -4.57 -21.54 5.50
N PRO A 20 -5.72 -22.25 5.41
CA PRO A 20 -6.42 -22.43 4.14
C PRO A 20 -6.81 -21.12 3.43
N ASP A 21 -7.19 -20.10 4.20
CA ASP A 21 -7.57 -18.77 3.74
C ASP A 21 -6.44 -17.74 3.90
N LYS A 22 -5.22 -18.20 4.18
CA LYS A 22 -4.04 -17.39 4.47
C LYS A 22 -4.27 -16.31 5.55
N GLY A 23 -5.26 -16.51 6.41
CA GLY A 23 -5.62 -15.59 7.48
C GLY A 23 -6.55 -14.44 7.07
N ALA A 24 -7.16 -14.49 5.87
CA ALA A 24 -8.03 -13.42 5.38
C ALA A 24 -9.26 -13.17 6.25
N ALA A 25 -9.87 -14.23 6.80
CA ALA A 25 -10.99 -14.10 7.71
C ALA A 25 -10.60 -13.37 9.02
N HIS A 26 -9.42 -13.66 9.56
CA HIS A 26 -8.89 -12.97 10.73
C HIS A 26 -8.63 -11.48 10.46
N TRP A 27 -8.09 -11.15 9.28
CA TRP A 27 -7.94 -9.77 8.83
C TRP A 27 -9.29 -9.04 8.80
N ALA A 28 -10.28 -9.63 8.15
CA ALA A 28 -11.61 -9.05 8.03
C ALA A 28 -12.27 -8.82 9.40
N GLU A 29 -12.16 -9.78 10.32
CA GLU A 29 -12.70 -9.65 11.67
C GLU A 29 -11.98 -8.55 12.45
N THR A 30 -10.64 -8.47 12.35
CA THR A 30 -9.86 -7.41 12.99
C THR A 30 -10.30 -6.02 12.53
N ILE A 31 -10.48 -5.83 11.21
CA ILE A 31 -10.95 -4.56 10.63
C ILE A 31 -12.33 -4.20 11.18
N ARG A 32 -13.28 -5.16 11.19
CA ARG A 32 -14.63 -4.94 11.69
C ARG A 32 -14.63 -4.54 13.16
N ARG A 33 -13.86 -5.26 14.00
CA ARG A 33 -13.76 -4.96 15.44
C ARG A 33 -13.16 -3.59 15.72
N ILE A 34 -12.14 -3.19 14.96
CA ILE A 34 -11.57 -1.83 15.07
C ILE A 34 -12.64 -0.79 14.70
N ARG A 35 -13.37 -1.03 13.61
CA ARG A 35 -14.43 -0.10 13.16
C ARG A 35 -15.58 0.01 14.16
N GLU A 36 -15.98 -1.09 14.81
CA GLU A 36 -17.00 -1.11 15.86
C GLU A 36 -16.56 -0.30 17.10
N LEU A 37 -15.30 -0.46 17.52
CA LEU A 37 -14.77 0.19 18.70
C LEU A 37 -14.43 1.66 18.44
N CYS A 38 -13.94 1.98 17.25
CA CYS A 38 -13.45 3.30 16.84
C CYS A 38 -14.02 3.68 15.45
N PRO A 39 -15.29 4.06 15.32
CA PRO A 39 -15.96 4.28 14.02
C PRO A 39 -15.28 5.32 13.12
N GLU A 40 -14.62 6.31 13.70
CA GLU A 40 -14.00 7.45 12.99
C GLU A 40 -12.52 7.23 12.66
N ILE A 41 -11.92 6.11 13.11
CA ILE A 41 -10.51 5.84 12.85
C ILE A 41 -10.29 5.50 11.37
N ILE A 42 -9.19 5.97 10.81
CA ILE A 42 -8.74 5.56 9.47
C ILE A 42 -8.04 4.23 9.60
N ILE A 43 -8.51 3.23 8.87
CA ILE A 43 -7.93 1.88 8.86
C ILE A 43 -7.15 1.72 7.56
N GLU A 44 -5.84 1.65 7.68
CA GLU A 44 -4.92 1.26 6.61
C GLU A 44 -4.49 -0.18 6.83
N VAL A 45 -4.52 -0.99 5.78
CA VAL A 45 -4.07 -2.37 5.81
C VAL A 45 -2.95 -2.57 4.80
N LEU A 46 -1.86 -3.22 5.22
CA LEU A 46 -0.81 -3.71 4.33
C LEU A 46 -0.98 -5.22 4.21
N ILE A 47 -1.61 -5.65 3.13
CA ILE A 47 -1.97 -7.05 2.91
C ILE A 47 -0.82 -7.86 2.31
N PRO A 48 -0.77 -9.19 2.61
CA PRO A 48 0.11 -10.13 1.93
C PRO A 48 -0.29 -10.33 0.45
N ASP A 49 0.21 -11.40 -0.17
CA ASP A 49 -0.10 -11.78 -1.57
C ASP A 49 -1.51 -12.37 -1.73
N TYR A 50 -2.53 -11.62 -1.28
CA TYR A 50 -3.92 -12.00 -1.42
C TYR A 50 -4.44 -11.78 -2.83
N ARG A 51 -5.27 -12.72 -3.29
CA ARG A 51 -6.00 -12.68 -4.56
C ARG A 51 -7.34 -13.40 -4.44
N GLY A 52 -8.22 -13.15 -5.42
CA GLY A 52 -9.50 -13.84 -5.46
C GLY A 52 -10.24 -13.74 -4.14
N GLN A 53 -10.62 -14.87 -3.56
CA GLN A 53 -11.47 -14.90 -2.37
C GLN A 53 -10.82 -14.28 -1.14
N GLU A 54 -9.51 -14.47 -0.92
CA GLU A 54 -8.79 -13.88 0.22
C GLU A 54 -8.81 -12.35 0.14
N LEU A 55 -8.53 -11.79 -1.04
CA LEU A 55 -8.60 -10.35 -1.27
C LEU A 55 -10.01 -9.82 -1.04
N GLN A 56 -11.02 -10.47 -1.64
CA GLN A 56 -12.42 -10.06 -1.49
C GLN A 56 -12.88 -10.09 -0.03
N THR A 57 -12.44 -11.08 0.74
CA THR A 57 -12.75 -11.18 2.17
C THR A 57 -12.26 -9.98 2.97
N VAL A 58 -11.03 -9.52 2.69
CA VAL A 58 -10.47 -8.34 3.35
C VAL A 58 -11.14 -7.06 2.87
N LEU A 59 -11.37 -6.90 1.56
CA LEU A 59 -12.01 -5.71 1.00
C LEU A 59 -13.46 -5.56 1.47
N ALA A 60 -14.19 -6.66 1.66
CA ALA A 60 -15.56 -6.65 2.20
C ALA A 60 -15.63 -6.14 3.66
N ALA A 61 -14.53 -6.15 4.40
CA ALA A 61 -14.47 -5.56 5.73
C ALA A 61 -14.31 -4.02 5.70
N ALA A 62 -14.19 -3.42 4.51
CA ALA A 62 -14.17 -1.99 4.25
C ALA A 62 -13.06 -1.21 4.99
N PRO A 63 -11.78 -1.55 4.83
CA PRO A 63 -10.70 -0.67 5.23
C PRO A 63 -10.76 0.64 4.45
N ASP A 64 -10.09 1.69 4.90
CA ASP A 64 -10.05 2.97 4.19
C ASP A 64 -8.93 3.03 3.15
N ILE A 65 -7.78 2.43 3.46
CA ILE A 65 -6.60 2.39 2.59
C ILE A 65 -6.12 0.93 2.52
N VAL A 66 -5.84 0.46 1.30
CA VAL A 66 -5.31 -0.89 1.09
C VAL A 66 -3.95 -0.79 0.40
N GLY A 67 -2.93 -1.26 1.10
CA GLY A 67 -1.57 -1.36 0.63
C GLY A 67 -1.20 -2.78 0.23
N HIS A 68 -0.49 -2.92 -0.87
CA HIS A 68 0.20 -4.13 -1.29
C HIS A 68 1.54 -3.75 -1.92
N ASN A 69 2.62 -4.22 -1.34
CA ASN A 69 3.96 -3.82 -1.78
C ASN A 69 4.40 -4.55 -3.05
N LEU A 70 5.03 -3.83 -3.97
CA LEU A 70 5.77 -4.39 -5.11
C LEU A 70 7.16 -4.88 -4.70
N GLU A 71 7.70 -4.30 -3.63
CA GLU A 71 9.02 -4.51 -3.03
C GLU A 71 10.18 -4.04 -3.91
N THR A 72 10.19 -4.33 -5.20
CA THR A 72 11.25 -3.94 -6.14
C THR A 72 10.73 -3.90 -7.58
N VAL A 73 11.61 -3.57 -8.54
CA VAL A 73 11.33 -3.55 -9.98
C VAL A 73 11.13 -4.95 -10.56
N GLU A 74 10.46 -5.06 -11.71
CA GLU A 74 10.09 -6.33 -12.33
C GLU A 74 11.27 -7.30 -12.48
N ARG A 75 12.40 -6.82 -13.00
CA ARG A 75 13.61 -7.65 -13.23
C ARG A 75 14.14 -8.28 -11.95
N LEU A 76 14.07 -7.58 -10.82
CA LEU A 76 14.60 -8.04 -9.54
C LEU A 76 13.59 -8.83 -8.70
N THR A 77 12.30 -8.78 -9.05
CA THR A 77 11.24 -9.46 -8.28
C THR A 77 11.54 -10.96 -8.03
N PRO A 78 12.00 -11.77 -9.00
CA PRO A 78 12.27 -13.19 -8.74
C PRO A 78 13.35 -13.45 -7.68
N SER A 79 14.30 -12.52 -7.52
CA SER A 79 15.36 -12.63 -6.51
C SER A 79 14.90 -12.17 -5.12
N VAL A 80 13.97 -11.22 -5.06
CA VAL A 80 13.47 -10.61 -3.81
C VAL A 80 12.26 -11.38 -3.25
N ARG A 81 11.40 -11.91 -4.12
CA ARG A 81 10.14 -12.56 -3.76
C ARG A 81 10.03 -13.92 -4.42
N HIS A 82 10.15 -14.99 -3.65
CA HIS A 82 10.18 -16.35 -4.18
C HIS A 82 8.83 -16.86 -4.71
N ARG A 83 7.69 -16.30 -4.25
CA ARG A 83 6.34 -16.80 -4.57
C ARG A 83 5.49 -15.82 -5.36
N ALA A 84 5.70 -14.53 -5.15
CA ALA A 84 4.96 -13.49 -5.85
C ALA A 84 5.66 -13.08 -7.14
N THR A 85 4.89 -12.82 -8.18
CA THR A 85 5.40 -12.21 -9.41
C THR A 85 5.01 -10.74 -9.45
N TYR A 86 5.83 -9.93 -10.09
CA TYR A 86 5.56 -8.50 -10.30
C TYR A 86 4.18 -8.27 -10.93
N ARG A 87 3.85 -9.02 -12.00
CA ARG A 87 2.57 -8.90 -12.71
C ARG A 87 1.37 -9.27 -11.84
N ASN A 88 1.54 -10.24 -10.98
CA ASN A 88 0.48 -10.59 -10.04
C ASN A 88 0.23 -9.49 -9.01
N SER A 89 1.31 -8.89 -8.48
CA SER A 89 1.18 -7.78 -7.53
C SER A 89 0.56 -6.54 -8.17
N MET A 90 0.94 -6.22 -9.42
CA MET A 90 0.28 -5.17 -10.20
C MET A 90 -1.21 -5.47 -10.44
N GLY A 91 -1.56 -6.72 -10.71
CA GLY A 91 -2.95 -7.17 -10.84
C GLY A 91 -3.75 -6.97 -9.55
N THR A 92 -3.18 -7.33 -8.40
CA THR A 92 -3.78 -7.09 -7.09
C THR A 92 -4.02 -5.60 -6.83
N LEU A 93 -3.03 -4.74 -7.10
CA LEU A 93 -3.17 -3.29 -6.95
C LEU A 93 -4.28 -2.72 -7.84
N ARG A 94 -4.36 -3.18 -9.10
CA ARG A 94 -5.44 -2.80 -10.02
C ARG A 94 -6.80 -3.18 -9.47
N GLU A 95 -6.98 -4.43 -9.04
CA GLU A 95 -8.24 -4.93 -8.49
C GLU A 95 -8.70 -4.13 -7.27
N ILE A 96 -7.78 -3.77 -6.37
CA ILE A 96 -8.07 -2.91 -5.21
C ILE A 96 -8.56 -1.53 -5.67
N ALA A 97 -7.87 -0.93 -6.65
CA ALA A 97 -8.20 0.40 -7.15
C ALA A 97 -9.55 0.43 -7.90
N GLU A 98 -9.82 -0.58 -8.74
CA GLU A 98 -11.09 -0.72 -9.49
C GLU A 98 -12.30 -0.88 -8.56
N GLN A 99 -12.12 -1.52 -7.40
CA GLN A 99 -13.16 -1.59 -6.37
C GLN A 99 -13.31 -0.30 -5.56
N GLY A 100 -12.54 0.72 -5.89
CA GLY A 100 -12.71 2.07 -5.37
C GLY A 100 -11.97 2.32 -4.07
N PHE A 101 -11.07 1.47 -3.60
CA PHE A 101 -10.23 1.72 -2.42
C PHE A 101 -9.09 2.70 -2.71
N ILE A 102 -8.65 3.44 -1.69
CA ILE A 102 -7.39 4.18 -1.77
C ILE A 102 -6.27 3.15 -1.78
N THR A 103 -5.53 3.10 -2.89
CA THR A 103 -4.53 2.06 -3.13
C THR A 103 -3.13 2.61 -2.90
N LYS A 104 -2.36 1.85 -2.11
CA LYS A 104 -0.98 2.17 -1.73
C LYS A 104 -0.04 1.06 -2.13
N THR A 105 1.18 1.41 -2.53
CA THR A 105 2.26 0.45 -2.75
C THR A 105 3.56 0.94 -2.11
N GLY A 106 4.54 0.04 -2.03
CA GLY A 106 5.87 0.33 -1.52
C GLY A 106 6.94 -0.42 -2.28
N ILE A 107 8.11 0.22 -2.40
CA ILE A 107 9.32 -0.37 -2.94
C ILE A 107 10.53 -0.05 -2.07
N MET A 108 11.56 -0.87 -2.20
CA MET A 108 12.87 -0.65 -1.60
C MET A 108 13.90 -0.40 -2.70
N LEU A 109 14.83 0.51 -2.44
CA LEU A 109 15.97 0.82 -3.29
C LEU A 109 17.26 0.25 -2.69
N GLY A 110 18.26 0.05 -3.56
CA GLY A 110 19.58 -0.45 -3.17
C GLY A 110 19.77 -1.95 -3.42
N LEU A 111 18.93 -2.54 -4.29
CA LEU A 111 19.00 -3.93 -4.71
C LEU A 111 19.60 -4.10 -6.13
N GLY A 112 20.01 -2.98 -6.77
CA GLY A 112 20.60 -2.96 -8.11
C GLY A 112 19.61 -2.62 -9.23
N GLU A 113 18.50 -1.98 -8.88
CA GLU A 113 17.56 -1.36 -9.82
C GLU A 113 18.20 -0.15 -10.53
N THR A 114 17.78 0.12 -11.77
CA THR A 114 18.16 1.35 -12.47
C THR A 114 17.12 2.45 -12.28
N GLN A 115 17.52 3.69 -12.55
CA GLN A 115 16.62 4.83 -12.46
C GLN A 115 15.42 4.70 -13.43
N GLU A 116 15.68 4.18 -14.63
CA GLU A 116 14.67 3.96 -15.66
C GLU A 116 13.64 2.92 -15.19
N GLU A 117 14.10 1.83 -14.58
CA GLU A 117 13.22 0.79 -14.03
C GLU A 117 12.33 1.33 -12.91
N VAL A 118 12.88 2.13 -12.00
CA VAL A 118 12.11 2.75 -10.92
C VAL A 118 11.09 3.74 -11.49
N ASN A 119 11.48 4.59 -12.43
CA ASN A 119 10.56 5.54 -13.07
C ASN A 119 9.43 4.81 -13.83
N ALA A 120 9.74 3.73 -14.54
CA ALA A 120 8.73 2.90 -15.22
C ALA A 120 7.75 2.28 -14.22
N LEU A 121 8.25 1.72 -13.09
CA LEU A 121 7.43 1.19 -12.03
C LEU A 121 6.51 2.25 -11.43
N LEU A 122 7.02 3.45 -11.15
CA LEU A 122 6.21 4.55 -10.63
C LEU A 122 5.05 4.90 -11.57
N GLN A 123 5.31 4.97 -12.87
CA GLN A 123 4.27 5.24 -13.86
C GLN A 123 3.26 4.08 -13.93
N GLU A 124 3.71 2.84 -14.04
CA GLU A 124 2.85 1.66 -14.15
C GLU A 124 1.96 1.49 -12.90
N ALA A 125 2.52 1.65 -11.70
CA ALA A 125 1.74 1.58 -10.48
C ALA A 125 0.68 2.68 -10.39
N TYR A 126 0.99 3.90 -10.84
CA TYR A 126 0.00 4.98 -10.93
C TYR A 126 -1.12 4.66 -11.94
N ASP A 127 -0.76 4.12 -13.11
CA ASP A 127 -1.71 3.78 -14.17
C ASP A 127 -2.69 2.67 -13.76
N VAL A 128 -2.27 1.72 -12.93
CA VAL A 128 -3.18 0.71 -12.36
C VAL A 128 -4.04 1.23 -11.21
N GLY A 129 -3.84 2.47 -10.77
CA GLY A 129 -4.70 3.14 -9.81
C GLY A 129 -4.09 3.41 -8.44
N CYS A 130 -2.79 3.13 -8.21
CA CYS A 130 -2.13 3.55 -6.99
C CYS A 130 -2.11 5.07 -6.88
N ARG A 131 -2.42 5.58 -5.69
CA ARG A 131 -2.38 7.02 -5.39
C ARG A 131 -1.41 7.36 -4.27
N MET A 132 -0.91 6.34 -3.59
CA MET A 132 0.08 6.47 -2.52
C MET A 132 1.26 5.56 -2.78
N ILE A 133 2.48 6.05 -2.53
CA ILE A 133 3.70 5.26 -2.65
C ILE A 133 4.68 5.55 -1.53
N THR A 134 5.36 4.48 -1.07
CA THR A 134 6.48 4.56 -0.14
C THR A 134 7.74 4.01 -0.80
N ILE A 135 8.83 4.77 -0.75
CA ILE A 135 10.13 4.39 -1.30
C ILE A 135 11.16 4.47 -0.18
N GLY A 136 11.69 3.33 0.24
CA GLY A 136 12.65 3.22 1.34
C GLY A 136 13.95 2.55 0.92
N GLN A 137 14.99 2.63 1.76
CA GLN A 137 16.23 1.89 1.56
C GLN A 137 16.04 0.43 1.97
N TYR A 138 16.48 -0.50 1.14
CA TYR A 138 16.65 -1.89 1.52
C TYR A 138 17.76 -2.01 2.56
N LEU A 139 17.46 -2.67 3.66
CA LEU A 139 18.42 -3.05 4.69
C LEU A 139 18.38 -4.56 4.82
N GLN A 140 19.54 -5.21 4.70
CA GLN A 140 19.65 -6.65 4.82
C GLN A 140 19.24 -7.11 6.23
N PRO A 141 18.15 -7.89 6.38
CA PRO A 141 17.68 -8.29 7.71
C PRO A 141 18.57 -9.32 8.39
N SER A 142 19.24 -10.16 7.62
CA SER A 142 20.26 -11.12 8.09
C SER A 142 21.14 -11.54 6.93
N GLU A 143 22.28 -12.18 7.20
CA GLU A 143 23.23 -12.67 6.21
C GLU A 143 22.65 -13.69 5.20
N LYS A 144 21.44 -14.20 5.46
CA LYS A 144 20.75 -15.14 4.58
C LYS A 144 19.95 -14.46 3.48
N GLN A 145 19.66 -13.16 3.61
CA GLN A 145 18.95 -12.35 2.62
C GLN A 145 19.93 -11.69 1.64
N LEU A 146 19.36 -11.08 0.60
CA LEU A 146 20.14 -10.40 -0.43
C LEU A 146 21.03 -9.31 0.19
N ASP A 147 22.25 -9.20 -0.33
CA ASP A 147 23.15 -8.12 0.03
C ASP A 147 22.61 -6.76 -0.41
N VAL A 148 22.96 -5.72 0.33
CA VAL A 148 22.74 -4.35 -0.12
C VAL A 148 23.74 -4.05 -1.24
N VAL A 149 23.22 -3.79 -2.45
CA VAL A 149 24.07 -3.44 -3.61
C VAL A 149 24.53 -1.98 -3.50
N GLU A 150 23.65 -1.10 -2.99
CA GLU A 150 23.95 0.31 -2.83
C GLU A 150 23.18 0.90 -1.65
N TYR A 151 23.85 1.77 -0.88
CA TYR A 151 23.17 2.71 0.02
C TYR A 151 22.90 3.99 -0.77
N VAL A 152 21.66 4.09 -1.24
CA VAL A 152 21.23 5.14 -2.15
C VAL A 152 21.27 6.51 -1.49
N HIS A 153 21.82 7.50 -2.18
CA HIS A 153 21.96 8.86 -1.65
C HIS A 153 20.59 9.50 -1.38
N PRO A 154 20.42 10.26 -0.27
CA PRO A 154 19.15 10.91 0.06
C PRO A 154 18.56 11.79 -1.05
N ASP A 155 19.38 12.45 -1.85
CA ASP A 155 18.93 13.26 -2.98
C ASP A 155 18.24 12.45 -4.07
N THR A 156 18.63 11.18 -4.25
CA THR A 156 17.96 10.25 -5.19
C THR A 156 16.55 9.94 -4.72
N PHE A 157 16.35 9.70 -3.41
CA PHE A 157 15.01 9.56 -2.83
C PHE A 157 14.16 10.80 -3.06
N LEU A 158 14.73 11.99 -2.87
CA LEU A 158 14.06 13.26 -3.13
C LEU A 158 13.69 13.42 -4.61
N ALA A 159 14.55 12.99 -5.53
CA ALA A 159 14.27 12.99 -6.96
C ALA A 159 13.08 12.08 -7.29
N TYR A 160 13.01 10.87 -6.74
CA TYR A 160 11.85 9.97 -6.92
C TYR A 160 10.57 10.53 -6.30
N LYS A 161 10.65 11.18 -5.14
CA LYS A 161 9.50 11.89 -4.57
C LYS A 161 8.96 12.93 -5.54
N ARG A 162 9.81 13.75 -6.11
CA ARG A 162 9.43 14.77 -7.11
C ARG A 162 8.82 14.14 -8.37
N THR A 163 9.38 13.02 -8.83
CA THR A 163 8.84 12.28 -9.97
C THR A 163 7.45 11.73 -9.66
N ALA A 164 7.24 11.09 -8.51
CA ALA A 164 5.92 10.59 -8.10
C ALA A 164 4.87 11.71 -8.01
N VAL A 165 5.23 12.86 -7.42
CA VAL A 165 4.34 14.03 -7.37
C VAL A 165 4.00 14.54 -8.78
N ARG A 166 4.98 14.57 -9.71
CA ARG A 166 4.77 15.00 -11.11
C ARG A 166 3.87 14.03 -11.88
N ILE A 167 3.96 12.72 -11.61
CA ILE A 167 3.07 11.70 -12.18
C ILE A 167 1.64 11.91 -11.69
N GLY A 168 1.45 12.38 -10.46
CA GLY A 168 0.13 12.65 -9.89
C GLY A 168 -0.19 11.87 -8.60
N TYR A 169 0.80 11.21 -7.98
CA TYR A 169 0.57 10.58 -6.68
C TYR A 169 0.08 11.61 -5.66
N GLU A 170 -0.96 11.24 -4.94
CA GLU A 170 -1.55 12.10 -3.92
C GLU A 170 -0.73 12.10 -2.62
N ASN A 171 0.02 11.01 -2.37
CA ASN A 171 1.04 10.93 -1.33
C ASN A 171 2.24 10.14 -1.82
N ALA A 172 3.45 10.67 -1.62
CA ALA A 172 4.71 10.01 -1.91
C ALA A 172 5.69 10.21 -0.75
N GLU A 173 5.91 9.15 -0.01
CA GLU A 173 6.94 9.09 1.02
C GLU A 173 8.19 8.44 0.43
N SER A 174 9.30 9.19 0.39
CA SER A 174 10.55 8.72 -0.20
C SER A 174 11.74 9.24 0.60
N SER A 175 12.37 8.35 1.34
CA SER A 175 13.58 8.62 2.11
C SER A 175 14.26 7.31 2.50
N PRO A 176 15.54 7.32 2.91
CA PRO A 176 16.20 6.10 3.39
C PRO A 176 15.48 5.40 4.54
N PHE A 177 14.78 6.14 5.39
CA PHE A 177 14.07 5.62 6.55
C PHE A 177 12.57 5.41 6.33
N ALA A 178 12.04 5.73 5.15
CA ALA A 178 10.63 5.50 4.86
C ALA A 178 10.28 4.00 4.93
N ARG A 179 9.12 3.68 5.49
CA ARG A 179 8.57 2.32 5.59
C ARG A 179 7.09 2.35 5.26
N SER A 180 6.60 1.30 4.60
CA SER A 180 5.19 1.21 4.19
C SER A 180 4.21 1.25 5.35
N SER A 181 4.63 0.84 6.54
CA SER A 181 3.84 0.90 7.77
C SER A 181 4.03 2.20 8.58
N TYR A 182 4.89 3.12 8.12
CA TYR A 182 5.10 4.39 8.79
C TYR A 182 3.97 5.37 8.46
N MET A 183 3.52 6.11 9.48
CA MET A 183 2.40 7.05 9.33
C MET A 183 2.76 8.15 8.32
N ALA A 184 2.07 8.16 7.18
CA ALA A 184 2.00 9.35 6.33
C ALA A 184 1.36 10.50 7.13
N GLU A 185 1.60 11.75 6.74
CA GLU A 185 1.01 12.91 7.44
C GLU A 185 -0.49 12.70 7.67
N GLN A 186 -0.90 12.57 8.94
CA GLN A 186 -2.29 12.26 9.34
C GLN A 186 -3.31 13.23 8.74
N SER A 187 -2.92 14.47 8.53
CA SER A 187 -3.74 15.50 7.90
C SER A 187 -4.09 15.16 6.46
N PHE A 188 -3.12 14.65 5.69
CA PHE A 188 -3.30 14.30 4.28
C PHE A 188 -4.21 13.07 4.13
N ILE A 189 -3.96 12.01 4.89
CA ILE A 189 -4.78 10.80 4.88
C ILE A 189 -6.22 11.12 5.29
N SER A 190 -6.40 11.93 6.32
CA SER A 190 -7.73 12.37 6.75
C SER A 190 -8.47 13.13 5.65
N MET A 191 -7.76 13.95 4.88
CA MET A 191 -8.32 14.68 3.73
C MET A 191 -8.77 13.72 2.63
N LEU A 192 -7.92 12.73 2.25
CA LEU A 192 -8.24 11.75 1.21
C LEU A 192 -9.48 10.92 1.55
N VAL A 193 -9.54 10.40 2.77
CA VAL A 193 -10.68 9.60 3.23
C VAL A 193 -11.97 10.44 3.26
N ARG A 194 -11.91 11.70 3.71
CA ARG A 194 -13.06 12.61 3.66
C ARG A 194 -13.52 12.89 2.24
N LYS A 195 -12.60 13.19 1.33
CA LYS A 195 -12.89 13.44 -0.08
C LYS A 195 -13.62 12.24 -0.70
N LYS A 196 -13.12 11.04 -0.47
CA LYS A 196 -13.71 9.81 -1.01
C LYS A 196 -15.10 9.51 -0.43
N LYS A 197 -15.30 9.72 0.87
CA LYS A 197 -16.62 9.59 1.52
C LYS A 197 -17.65 10.58 0.93
N LEU A 198 -17.23 11.78 0.56
CA LEU A 198 -18.10 12.79 -0.08
C LEU A 198 -18.44 12.39 -1.53
N GLU A 199 -17.47 11.94 -2.31
CA GLU A 199 -17.69 11.48 -3.69
C GLU A 199 -18.59 10.23 -3.75
N GLY A 200 -18.47 9.31 -2.80
CA GLY A 200 -19.35 8.14 -2.68
C GLY A 200 -20.81 8.51 -2.35
N LYS A 201 -21.03 9.53 -1.51
CA LYS A 201 -22.40 10.03 -1.19
C LYS A 201 -23.04 10.67 -2.41
N ASN A 202 -22.32 11.50 -3.15
CA ASN A 202 -22.84 12.18 -4.34
C ASN A 202 -23.19 11.21 -5.50
N LYS A 203 -22.48 10.07 -5.60
CA LYS A 203 -22.83 9.02 -6.56
C LYS A 203 -24.08 8.24 -6.15
N GLY A 204 -24.29 8.02 -4.86
CA GLY A 204 -25.48 7.33 -4.34
C GLY A 204 -26.76 8.15 -4.45
N GLU A 205 -26.70 9.47 -4.45
CA GLU A 205 -27.85 10.35 -4.62
C GLU A 205 -28.27 10.48 -6.10
N LYS A 206 -27.32 10.41 -7.05
CA LYS A 206 -27.61 10.45 -8.49
C LYS A 206 -28.24 9.18 -9.07
N VAL A 207 -28.21 8.07 -8.34
CA VAL A 207 -28.82 6.79 -8.76
C VAL A 207 -30.26 6.64 -8.21
N LYS A 208 -30.69 7.52 -7.31
CA LYS A 208 -32.05 7.50 -6.72
C LYS A 208 -32.98 8.60 -7.26
N GLY A 209 -32.58 9.36 -8.24
CA GLY A 209 -33.38 10.31 -9.01
C GLY A 209 -33.56 9.83 -10.42
#